data_20b998e9ca3420d5db405e2e019d464b
#
_entry.id   20b998e9ca3420d5db405e2e019d464b
#
_cell.length_a   1.000
_cell.length_b   1.000
_cell.length_c   1.000
_cell.angle_alpha   90.00
_cell.angle_beta   90.00
_cell.angle_gamma   90.00
#
_symmetry.space_group_name_H-M   'P 1'
#
loop_
_entity.id
_entity.type
_entity.pdbx_description
1 polymer ?
#
loop_
_entity_poly.entity_id
_entity_poly.type
_entity_poly.pdbx_seq_one_letter_code
_entity_poly.pdbx_strand_id
1 'polypeptide(L)'
;MFLSEIDRLLKAHDPRWRRAIALVLALAALHSTAAVLRPLPIKALVEPPDPGSWWAAAERALTTPENRVWLYVGLIIAIELTILGFRYAAEVRTAFVTERIVRSIRGDIAATLLRGPYARVSRGGAGAVLAAASGDVESVQRLLREALVATGVSVLQLTLMLVVIFFIEAWLFWILAVEIAILAAAIALYANWRKRFYMRKMEAEGRFLGMLAALYHKNLDIRFTGLGAAFLARLTALARALYGIQIMLWRRHGAYHFVVDFIIGISAALCLVILFATAAPGEAPIGKFLVFAYYTVLIFPNLSQIGEAWPMLNDARAALARITANTSDAGAAPAPRPATPARHPRFGAIVFDDVTLRNDRGETILDRVSFRIEPGEKIAISGESGTGKTSMLTLLLGLQKPTEGRVTIGGHDASALSLADLKRFFIFARAQPAFLPGTLAENIAIHKRPGEAALAETLDRARLSARIAGEPTGLGAAIGDKGEPFSAGEQQRIAFARILLSDAPCLILDEALNSLDEESELWITRRMIADLPDKTVIAVSHRRSAALLFPRRIEIVRGGRVSWAAA
;
A
#
# COMPACT_ATOMS: atom_id res chain seq x y z
N MET A 1 10.33 -21.48 -6.69
CA MET A 1 9.05 -20.84 -7.03
C MET A 1 8.91 -19.47 -6.39
N PHE A 2 8.89 -19.32 -5.06
CA PHE A 2 8.73 -18.01 -4.39
C PHE A 2 9.83 -16.98 -4.73
N LEU A 3 11.11 -17.37 -4.72
CA LEU A 3 12.22 -16.48 -5.11
C LEU A 3 12.12 -15.99 -6.56
N SER A 4 11.57 -16.82 -7.46
CA SER A 4 11.33 -16.42 -8.85
C SER A 4 10.16 -15.44 -8.99
N GLU A 5 9.16 -15.50 -8.11
CA GLU A 5 8.06 -14.53 -8.06
C GLU A 5 8.55 -13.17 -7.56
N ILE A 6 9.35 -13.17 -6.48
CA ILE A 6 10.00 -11.95 -5.97
C ILE A 6 10.88 -11.33 -7.06
N ASP A 7 11.75 -12.13 -7.69
CA ASP A 7 12.63 -11.65 -8.75
C ASP A 7 11.86 -11.02 -9.91
N ARG A 8 10.76 -11.65 -10.33
CA ARG A 8 9.91 -11.15 -11.41
C ARG A 8 9.29 -9.81 -11.04
N LEU A 9 8.75 -9.70 -9.81
CA LEU A 9 8.13 -8.48 -9.33
C LEU A 9 9.16 -7.36 -9.18
N LEU A 10 10.29 -7.62 -8.52
CA LEU A 10 11.34 -6.62 -8.32
C LEU A 10 11.94 -6.16 -9.65
N LYS A 11 12.10 -7.07 -10.62
CA LYS A 11 12.56 -6.74 -11.95
C LYS A 11 11.58 -5.86 -12.73
N ALA A 12 10.27 -6.04 -12.51
CA ALA A 12 9.24 -5.19 -13.12
C ALA A 12 9.32 -3.75 -12.60
N HIS A 13 9.64 -3.56 -11.31
CA HIS A 13 9.70 -2.23 -10.67
C HIS A 13 11.10 -1.58 -10.71
N ASP A 14 12.17 -2.35 -10.73
CA ASP A 14 13.54 -1.87 -10.95
C ASP A 14 14.39 -2.93 -11.71
N PRO A 15 14.61 -2.76 -13.02
CA PRO A 15 15.41 -3.71 -13.80
C PRO A 15 16.83 -3.92 -13.27
N ARG A 16 17.37 -2.97 -12.50
CA ARG A 16 18.74 -3.00 -11.94
C ARG A 16 18.79 -3.50 -10.50
N TRP A 17 17.67 -3.94 -9.93
CA TRP A 17 17.58 -4.31 -8.52
C TRP A 17 18.63 -5.33 -8.08
N ARG A 18 18.92 -6.34 -8.91
CA ARG A 18 19.94 -7.38 -8.58
C ARG A 18 21.33 -6.78 -8.39
N ARG A 19 21.73 -5.83 -9.26
CA ARG A 19 23.03 -5.14 -9.14
C ARG A 19 23.07 -4.25 -7.91
N ALA A 20 21.97 -3.58 -7.63
CA ALA A 20 21.84 -2.72 -6.47
C ALA A 20 21.89 -3.51 -5.15
N ILE A 21 21.18 -4.64 -5.05
CA ILE A 21 21.24 -5.53 -3.89
C ILE A 21 22.62 -6.20 -3.77
N ALA A 22 23.24 -6.62 -4.86
CA ALA A 22 24.60 -7.18 -4.83
C ALA A 22 25.62 -6.19 -4.27
N LEU A 23 25.51 -4.89 -4.65
CA LEU A 23 26.35 -3.84 -4.07
C LEU A 23 26.07 -3.66 -2.57
N VAL A 24 24.81 -3.66 -2.15
CA VAL A 24 24.43 -3.58 -0.72
C VAL A 24 25.02 -4.75 0.05
N LEU A 25 24.91 -5.99 -0.48
CA LEU A 25 25.48 -7.17 0.16
C LEU A 25 27.01 -7.13 0.21
N ALA A 26 27.67 -6.59 -0.81
CA ALA A 26 29.12 -6.39 -0.80
C ALA A 26 29.56 -5.40 0.29
N LEU A 27 28.87 -4.24 0.40
CA LEU A 27 29.13 -3.26 1.46
C LEU A 27 28.85 -3.84 2.85
N ALA A 28 27.77 -4.60 2.99
CA ALA A 28 27.42 -5.28 4.21
C ALA A 28 28.43 -6.40 4.57
N ALA A 29 28.98 -7.09 3.58
CA ALA A 29 30.05 -8.07 3.79
C ALA A 29 31.34 -7.41 4.30
N LEU A 30 31.73 -6.27 3.72
CA LEU A 30 32.87 -5.49 4.20
C LEU A 30 32.67 -4.99 5.63
N HIS A 31 31.48 -4.46 5.94
CA HIS A 31 31.09 -4.10 7.30
C HIS A 31 31.22 -5.29 8.26
N SER A 32 30.65 -6.47 7.88
CA SER A 32 30.66 -7.68 8.71
C SER A 32 32.08 -8.17 8.98
N THR A 33 32.92 -8.17 7.95
CA THR A 33 34.32 -8.58 8.09
C THR A 33 35.07 -7.65 9.04
N ALA A 34 34.93 -6.34 8.88
CA ALA A 34 35.53 -5.37 9.79
C ALA A 34 35.01 -5.53 11.25
N ALA A 35 33.70 -5.77 11.43
CA ALA A 35 33.11 -5.97 12.75
C ALA A 35 33.63 -7.23 13.46
N VAL A 36 33.84 -8.32 12.72
CA VAL A 36 34.42 -9.55 13.27
C VAL A 36 35.90 -9.40 13.64
N LEU A 37 36.65 -8.60 12.88
CA LEU A 37 38.07 -8.33 13.16
C LEU A 37 38.30 -7.38 14.34
N ARG A 38 37.27 -6.65 14.78
CA ARG A 38 37.34 -5.64 15.85
C ARG A 38 38.03 -6.08 17.15
N PRO A 39 37.83 -7.27 17.73
CA PRO A 39 38.48 -7.68 18.97
C PRO A 39 39.95 -8.09 18.82
N LEU A 40 40.45 -8.32 17.58
CA LEU A 40 41.82 -8.81 17.36
C LEU A 40 42.92 -7.83 17.77
N PRO A 41 42.82 -6.52 17.48
CA PRO A 41 43.78 -5.54 17.99
C PRO A 41 43.80 -5.48 19.54
N ILE A 42 42.62 -5.64 20.19
CA ILE A 42 42.53 -5.68 21.66
C ILE A 42 43.25 -6.91 22.19
N LYS A 43 43.02 -8.09 21.56
CA LYS A 43 43.76 -9.30 21.90
C LYS A 43 45.28 -9.09 21.77
N ALA A 44 45.72 -8.55 20.65
CA ALA A 44 47.15 -8.34 20.39
C ALA A 44 47.81 -7.28 21.32
N LEU A 45 47.03 -6.33 21.82
CA LEU A 45 47.50 -5.38 22.84
C LEU A 45 47.76 -6.06 24.20
N VAL A 46 46.87 -6.99 24.60
CA VAL A 46 46.92 -7.69 25.89
C VAL A 46 47.87 -8.90 25.83
N GLU A 47 47.81 -9.68 24.75
CA GLU A 47 48.67 -10.84 24.49
C GLU A 47 49.56 -10.54 23.30
N PRO A 48 50.86 -10.33 23.47
CA PRO A 48 51.76 -10.09 22.35
C PRO A 48 51.70 -11.28 21.33
N PRO A 49 51.75 -10.99 20.04
CA PRO A 49 51.77 -12.01 19.00
C PRO A 49 53.02 -12.89 19.10
N ASP A 50 52.87 -14.13 18.64
CA ASP A 50 54.00 -15.07 18.62
C ASP A 50 55.20 -14.45 17.90
N PRO A 51 56.43 -14.52 18.49
CA PRO A 51 57.63 -13.85 17.95
C PRO A 51 57.96 -14.22 16.50
N GLY A 52 57.56 -15.42 16.05
CA GLY A 52 57.77 -15.94 14.68
C GLY A 52 56.67 -15.54 13.68
N SER A 53 55.58 -14.88 14.11
CA SER A 53 54.52 -14.49 13.23
C SER A 53 54.87 -13.27 12.37
N TRP A 54 54.29 -13.21 11.16
CA TRP A 54 54.41 -12.04 10.29
C TRP A 54 53.91 -10.76 10.95
N TRP A 55 52.89 -10.89 11.83
CA TRP A 55 52.32 -9.76 12.55
C TRP A 55 53.30 -9.20 13.59
N ALA A 56 53.97 -10.06 14.35
CA ALA A 56 55.03 -9.66 15.27
C ALA A 56 56.22 -8.98 14.54
N ALA A 57 56.54 -9.43 13.33
CA ALA A 57 57.54 -8.78 12.49
C ALA A 57 57.07 -7.38 12.04
N ALA A 58 55.79 -7.25 11.62
CA ALA A 58 55.22 -5.98 11.22
C ALA A 58 55.11 -5.01 12.41
N GLU A 59 54.70 -5.49 13.58
CA GLU A 59 54.62 -4.69 14.80
C GLU A 59 56.00 -4.13 15.18
N ARG A 60 57.02 -4.97 15.20
CA ARG A 60 58.42 -4.55 15.48
C ARG A 60 58.96 -3.54 14.48
N ALA A 61 58.54 -3.63 13.23
CA ALA A 61 58.93 -2.69 12.19
C ALA A 61 58.24 -1.31 12.33
N LEU A 62 57.01 -1.28 12.85
CA LEU A 62 56.15 -0.11 12.93
C LEU A 62 56.19 0.61 14.27
N THR A 63 56.65 -0.06 15.38
CA THR A 63 56.54 0.49 16.75
C THR A 63 57.82 0.31 17.56
N THR A 64 58.01 1.25 18.46
CA THR A 64 58.85 1.08 19.65
C THR A 64 57.96 0.63 20.83
N PRO A 65 58.54 0.03 21.90
CA PRO A 65 57.75 -0.38 23.07
C PRO A 65 56.88 0.74 23.65
N GLU A 66 57.33 2.00 23.58
CA GLU A 66 56.61 3.17 24.06
C GLU A 66 55.39 3.56 23.20
N ASN A 67 55.44 3.32 21.89
CA ASN A 67 54.42 3.70 20.91
C ASN A 67 53.44 2.55 20.61
N ARG A 68 53.64 1.35 21.13
CA ARG A 68 52.86 0.16 20.85
C ARG A 68 51.35 0.39 21.13
N VAL A 69 51.02 0.98 22.27
CA VAL A 69 49.62 1.27 22.64
C VAL A 69 48.95 2.15 21.60
N TRP A 70 49.64 3.21 21.14
CA TRP A 70 49.11 4.14 20.15
C TRP A 70 48.86 3.50 18.77
N LEU A 71 49.68 2.51 18.35
CA LEU A 71 49.43 1.73 17.14
C LEU A 71 48.09 1.00 17.22
N TYR A 72 47.85 0.26 18.33
CA TYR A 72 46.62 -0.50 18.50
C TYR A 72 45.39 0.39 18.68
N VAL A 73 45.51 1.50 19.39
CA VAL A 73 44.45 2.52 19.48
C VAL A 73 44.12 3.06 18.08
N GLY A 74 45.12 3.43 17.31
CA GLY A 74 44.92 3.89 15.92
C GLY A 74 44.24 2.82 15.05
N LEU A 75 44.65 1.55 15.19
CA LEU A 75 44.05 0.44 14.44
C LEU A 75 42.57 0.20 14.84
N ILE A 76 42.26 0.27 16.13
CA ILE A 76 40.87 0.18 16.63
C ILE A 76 40.05 1.31 16.05
N ILE A 77 40.53 2.57 16.10
CA ILE A 77 39.83 3.71 15.53
C ILE A 77 39.61 3.53 14.02
N ALA A 78 40.63 3.07 13.28
CA ALA A 78 40.52 2.82 11.84
C ALA A 78 39.48 1.73 11.51
N ILE A 79 39.45 0.66 12.30
CA ILE A 79 38.42 -0.40 12.18
C ILE A 79 37.04 0.18 12.47
N GLU A 80 36.85 0.97 13.54
CA GLU A 80 35.58 1.60 13.85
C GLU A 80 35.09 2.53 12.73
N LEU A 81 35.95 3.39 12.22
CA LEU A 81 35.62 4.28 11.11
C LEU A 81 35.23 3.46 9.85
N THR A 82 35.91 2.34 9.62
CA THR A 82 35.61 1.43 8.51
C THR A 82 34.24 0.77 8.70
N ILE A 83 33.94 0.27 9.89
CA ILE A 83 32.64 -0.31 10.26
C ILE A 83 31.53 0.72 10.04
N LEU A 84 31.69 1.92 10.60
CA LEU A 84 30.70 3.00 10.48
C LEU A 84 30.50 3.45 9.04
N GLY A 85 31.57 3.60 8.28
CA GLY A 85 31.53 4.00 6.87
C GLY A 85 30.78 2.99 5.98
N PHE A 86 31.12 1.71 6.08
CA PHE A 86 30.45 0.67 5.30
C PHE A 86 29.01 0.44 5.75
N ARG A 87 28.73 0.50 7.04
CA ARG A 87 27.38 0.43 7.59
C ARG A 87 26.53 1.57 7.03
N TYR A 88 26.99 2.80 7.15
CA TYR A 88 26.28 3.96 6.60
C TYR A 88 26.02 3.83 5.11
N ALA A 89 27.04 3.46 4.34
CA ALA A 89 26.90 3.27 2.90
C ALA A 89 25.90 2.16 2.53
N ALA A 90 25.91 1.03 3.26
CA ALA A 90 24.98 -0.06 3.07
C ALA A 90 23.54 0.36 3.44
N GLU A 91 23.32 1.01 4.58
CA GLU A 91 22.00 1.49 5.02
C GLU A 91 21.40 2.49 4.04
N VAL A 92 22.15 3.50 3.63
CA VAL A 92 21.71 4.51 2.65
C VAL A 92 21.37 3.88 1.31
N ARG A 93 22.21 2.97 0.80
CA ARG A 93 21.93 2.27 -0.47
C ARG A 93 20.71 1.38 -0.38
N THR A 94 20.54 0.66 0.73
CA THR A 94 19.35 -0.16 0.98
C THR A 94 18.09 0.71 0.99
N ALA A 95 18.12 1.86 1.65
CA ALA A 95 17.01 2.80 1.68
C ALA A 95 16.65 3.28 0.26
N PHE A 96 17.64 3.72 -0.54
CA PHE A 96 17.38 4.17 -1.91
C PHE A 96 16.74 3.09 -2.80
N VAL A 97 17.24 1.85 -2.73
CA VAL A 97 16.70 0.73 -3.52
C VAL A 97 15.27 0.42 -3.09
N THR A 98 15.06 0.33 -1.78
CA THR A 98 13.75 -0.02 -1.21
C THR A 98 12.71 1.04 -1.51
N GLU A 99 13.02 2.33 -1.28
CA GLU A 99 12.08 3.42 -1.53
C GLU A 99 11.72 3.58 -3.01
N ARG A 100 12.66 3.30 -3.92
CA ARG A 100 12.39 3.29 -5.36
C ARG A 100 11.36 2.22 -5.72
N ILE A 101 11.51 0.99 -5.20
CA ILE A 101 10.59 -0.11 -5.43
C ILE A 101 9.22 0.20 -4.82
N VAL A 102 9.19 0.68 -3.58
CA VAL A 102 7.96 1.10 -2.86
C VAL A 102 7.19 2.15 -3.65
N ARG A 103 7.88 3.19 -4.12
CA ARG A 103 7.27 4.25 -4.94
C ARG A 103 6.64 3.68 -6.21
N SER A 104 7.32 2.76 -6.88
CA SER A 104 6.79 2.13 -8.10
C SER A 104 5.55 1.30 -7.80
N ILE A 105 5.57 0.46 -6.75
CA ILE A 105 4.42 -0.36 -6.35
C ILE A 105 3.21 0.53 -5.99
N ARG A 106 3.42 1.61 -5.23
CA ARG A 106 2.34 2.57 -4.90
C ARG A 106 1.76 3.23 -6.16
N GLY A 107 2.63 3.56 -7.12
CA GLY A 107 2.22 4.08 -8.43
C GLY A 107 1.34 3.09 -9.19
N ASP A 108 1.70 1.82 -9.21
CA ASP A 108 0.93 0.77 -9.90
C ASP A 108 -0.41 0.48 -9.20
N ILE A 109 -0.46 0.52 -7.87
CA ILE A 109 -1.72 0.42 -7.13
C ILE A 109 -2.64 1.60 -7.50
N ALA A 110 -2.12 2.83 -7.51
CA ALA A 110 -2.90 4.01 -7.90
C ALA A 110 -3.36 3.93 -9.37
N ALA A 111 -2.48 3.50 -10.27
CA ALA A 111 -2.83 3.30 -11.69
C ALA A 111 -3.91 2.24 -11.88
N THR A 112 -3.86 1.15 -11.09
CA THR A 112 -4.86 0.08 -11.13
C THR A 112 -6.22 0.57 -10.62
N LEU A 113 -6.26 1.40 -9.58
CA LEU A 113 -7.51 2.01 -9.11
C LEU A 113 -8.17 2.88 -10.18
N LEU A 114 -7.36 3.60 -10.96
CA LEU A 114 -7.86 4.51 -11.99
C LEU A 114 -8.21 3.81 -13.31
N ARG A 115 -7.53 2.72 -13.65
CA ARG A 115 -7.61 2.07 -14.97
C ARG A 115 -8.11 0.63 -14.92
N GLY A 116 -8.13 0.02 -13.75
CA GLY A 116 -8.55 -1.36 -13.55
C GLY A 116 -10.06 -1.56 -13.72
N PRO A 117 -10.52 -2.81 -13.87
CA PRO A 117 -11.93 -3.13 -14.01
C PRO A 117 -12.74 -2.63 -12.80
N TYR A 118 -13.77 -1.83 -13.07
CA TYR A 118 -14.63 -1.21 -12.04
C TYR A 118 -15.21 -2.23 -11.05
N ALA A 119 -15.67 -3.38 -11.55
CA ALA A 119 -16.25 -4.44 -10.73
C ALA A 119 -15.29 -4.96 -9.65
N ARG A 120 -13.98 -4.96 -9.90
CA ARG A 120 -12.96 -5.37 -8.93
C ARG A 120 -12.73 -4.30 -7.87
N VAL A 121 -12.59 -3.04 -8.31
CA VAL A 121 -12.39 -1.90 -7.41
C VAL A 121 -13.59 -1.75 -6.46
N SER A 122 -14.80 -1.89 -6.97
CA SER A 122 -16.03 -1.77 -6.17
C SER A 122 -16.23 -2.92 -5.18
N ARG A 123 -15.81 -4.15 -5.51
CA ARG A 123 -15.90 -5.33 -4.63
C ARG A 123 -14.85 -5.33 -3.50
N GLY A 124 -13.64 -4.87 -3.78
CA GLY A 124 -12.52 -4.88 -2.83
C GLY A 124 -12.69 -3.96 -1.63
N GLY A 125 -13.53 -2.95 -1.75
CA GLY A 125 -13.73 -1.91 -0.74
C GLY A 125 -12.49 -1.03 -0.52
N ALA A 126 -12.69 0.19 -0.02
CA ALA A 126 -11.59 1.14 0.24
C ALA A 126 -10.56 0.59 1.24
N GLY A 127 -11.01 -0.19 2.24
CA GLY A 127 -10.13 -0.77 3.26
C GLY A 127 -9.08 -1.74 2.71
N ALA A 128 -9.46 -2.60 1.75
CA ALA A 128 -8.53 -3.55 1.14
C ALA A 128 -7.45 -2.84 0.31
N VAL A 129 -7.83 -1.78 -0.38
CA VAL A 129 -6.90 -0.97 -1.18
C VAL A 129 -5.94 -0.18 -0.29
N LEU A 130 -6.46 0.44 0.77
CA LEU A 130 -5.63 1.15 1.76
C LEU A 130 -4.67 0.20 2.45
N ALA A 131 -5.10 -1.01 2.82
CA ALA A 131 -4.24 -2.04 3.39
C ALA A 131 -3.14 -2.46 2.41
N ALA A 132 -3.45 -2.63 1.12
CA ALA A 132 -2.46 -2.94 0.10
C ALA A 132 -1.45 -1.79 -0.10
N ALA A 133 -1.91 -0.54 -0.14
CA ALA A 133 -1.06 0.63 -0.36
C ALA A 133 -0.16 0.98 0.84
N SER A 134 -0.52 0.56 2.05
CA SER A 134 0.25 0.81 3.29
C SER A 134 0.91 -0.47 3.83
N GLY A 135 0.15 -1.37 4.44
CA GLY A 135 0.66 -2.52 5.16
C GLY A 135 1.33 -3.58 4.28
N ASP A 136 0.77 -3.87 3.10
CA ASP A 136 1.37 -4.84 2.19
C ASP A 136 2.69 -4.32 1.61
N VAL A 137 2.73 -3.03 1.23
CA VAL A 137 3.96 -2.38 0.75
C VAL A 137 5.03 -2.36 1.85
N GLU A 138 4.65 -2.08 3.11
CA GLU A 138 5.57 -2.14 4.25
C GLU A 138 6.12 -3.56 4.48
N SER A 139 5.32 -4.59 4.25
CA SER A 139 5.79 -5.99 4.34
C SER A 139 6.83 -6.32 3.27
N VAL A 140 6.69 -5.77 2.05
CA VAL A 140 7.72 -5.86 1.00
C VAL A 140 8.98 -5.08 1.38
N GLN A 141 8.83 -3.91 1.99
CA GLN A 141 9.94 -3.10 2.48
C GLN A 141 10.75 -3.84 3.54
N ARG A 142 10.08 -4.45 4.53
CA ARG A 142 10.74 -5.28 5.56
C ARG A 142 11.44 -6.50 4.96
N LEU A 143 10.84 -7.16 3.96
CA LEU A 143 11.48 -8.26 3.24
C LEU A 143 12.84 -7.86 2.69
N LEU A 144 12.92 -6.72 2.01
CA LEU A 144 14.16 -6.27 1.36
C LEU A 144 15.23 -5.86 2.38
N ARG A 145 14.85 -5.10 3.41
CA ARG A 145 15.80 -4.58 4.40
C ARG A 145 16.23 -5.63 5.41
N GLU A 146 15.27 -6.33 5.98
CA GLU A 146 15.51 -7.17 7.16
C GLU A 146 15.66 -8.64 6.80
N ALA A 147 14.78 -9.19 5.96
CA ALA A 147 14.86 -10.61 5.64
C ALA A 147 15.98 -10.94 4.65
N LEU A 148 16.30 -10.10 3.67
CA LEU A 148 17.34 -10.39 2.69
C LEU A 148 18.71 -9.85 3.11
N VAL A 149 18.80 -8.54 3.40
CA VAL A 149 20.09 -7.89 3.66
C VAL A 149 20.59 -8.23 5.06
N ALA A 150 19.80 -7.94 6.11
CA ALA A 150 20.26 -8.15 7.48
C ALA A 150 20.48 -9.62 7.81
N THR A 151 19.66 -10.56 7.29
CA THR A 151 19.89 -11.99 7.47
C THR A 151 21.17 -12.45 6.77
N GLY A 152 21.42 -11.98 5.54
CA GLY A 152 22.66 -12.29 4.84
C GLY A 152 23.91 -11.83 5.60
N VAL A 153 23.86 -10.62 6.18
CA VAL A 153 24.88 -10.06 7.08
C VAL A 153 25.10 -10.97 8.30
N SER A 154 24.01 -11.35 8.98
CA SER A 154 24.07 -12.15 10.19
C SER A 154 24.67 -13.56 9.95
N VAL A 155 24.29 -14.21 8.85
CA VAL A 155 24.86 -15.49 8.46
C VAL A 155 26.38 -15.35 8.20
N LEU A 156 26.77 -14.31 7.47
CA LEU A 156 28.19 -14.05 7.19
C LEU A 156 28.97 -13.77 8.48
N GLN A 157 28.44 -12.92 9.38
CA GLN A 157 29.10 -12.62 10.66
C GLN A 157 29.29 -13.86 11.51
N LEU A 158 28.25 -14.69 11.70
CA LEU A 158 28.38 -15.94 12.46
C LEU A 158 29.41 -16.89 11.83
N THR A 159 29.43 -17.01 10.51
CA THR A 159 30.41 -17.84 9.81
C THR A 159 31.83 -17.32 10.04
N LEU A 160 32.04 -16.01 9.87
CA LEU A 160 33.36 -15.40 10.07
C LEU A 160 33.83 -15.51 11.53
N MET A 161 32.93 -15.32 12.51
CA MET A 161 33.25 -15.52 13.92
C MET A 161 33.73 -16.94 14.21
N LEU A 162 33.03 -17.96 13.69
CA LEU A 162 33.44 -19.36 13.84
C LEU A 162 34.80 -19.64 13.18
N VAL A 163 35.06 -19.07 12.00
CA VAL A 163 36.34 -19.20 11.32
C VAL A 163 37.46 -18.55 12.13
N VAL A 164 37.28 -17.31 12.59
CA VAL A 164 38.31 -16.59 13.35
C VAL A 164 38.61 -17.30 14.66
N ILE A 165 37.58 -17.73 15.42
CA ILE A 165 37.79 -18.41 16.69
C ILE A 165 38.50 -19.78 16.52
N PHE A 166 38.21 -20.50 15.41
CA PHE A 166 38.90 -21.76 15.08
C PHE A 166 40.42 -21.55 14.89
N PHE A 167 40.82 -20.45 14.23
CA PHE A 167 42.24 -20.12 14.06
C PHE A 167 42.91 -19.61 15.34
N ILE A 168 42.14 -19.08 16.29
CA ILE A 168 42.68 -18.68 17.60
C ILE A 168 42.91 -19.90 18.49
N GLU A 169 41.87 -20.74 18.65
CA GLU A 169 41.91 -21.97 19.40
C GLU A 169 40.79 -22.92 18.95
N ALA A 170 41.15 -24.09 18.44
CA ALA A 170 40.19 -25.04 17.86
C ALA A 170 39.12 -25.53 18.86
N TRP A 171 39.43 -25.65 20.15
CA TRP A 171 38.44 -26.08 21.14
C TRP A 171 37.43 -24.98 21.50
N LEU A 172 37.78 -23.68 21.41
CA LEU A 172 36.87 -22.57 21.57
C LEU A 172 35.77 -22.57 20.49
N PHE A 173 36.12 -23.01 19.28
CA PHE A 173 35.16 -23.21 18.20
C PHE A 173 34.00 -24.13 18.62
N TRP A 174 34.33 -25.25 19.32
CA TRP A 174 33.28 -26.20 19.73
C TRP A 174 32.36 -25.62 20.81
N ILE A 175 32.89 -24.83 21.76
CA ILE A 175 32.07 -24.16 22.77
C ILE A 175 31.11 -23.19 22.08
N LEU A 176 31.64 -22.34 21.18
CA LEU A 176 30.84 -21.38 20.45
C LEU A 176 29.80 -22.04 19.53
N ALA A 177 30.15 -23.13 18.88
CA ALA A 177 29.24 -23.92 18.03
C ALA A 177 28.09 -24.55 18.84
N VAL A 178 28.38 -25.09 20.01
CA VAL A 178 27.36 -25.63 20.93
C VAL A 178 26.46 -24.51 21.45
N GLU A 179 27.03 -23.38 21.84
CA GLU A 179 26.26 -22.20 22.24
C GLU A 179 25.29 -21.72 21.13
N ILE A 180 25.78 -21.59 19.90
CA ILE A 180 24.95 -21.28 18.74
C ILE A 180 23.80 -22.26 18.56
N ALA A 181 24.08 -23.57 18.70
CA ALA A 181 23.04 -24.61 18.57
C ALA A 181 21.98 -24.51 19.66
N ILE A 182 22.38 -24.29 20.92
CA ILE A 182 21.45 -24.12 22.06
C ILE A 182 20.61 -22.85 21.88
N LEU A 183 21.22 -21.72 21.54
CA LEU A 183 20.52 -20.47 21.30
C LEU A 183 19.57 -20.57 20.11
N ALA A 184 19.98 -21.21 19.01
CA ALA A 184 19.12 -21.44 17.86
C ALA A 184 17.88 -22.28 18.22
N ALA A 185 18.07 -23.35 19.03
CA ALA A 185 16.95 -24.14 19.53
C ALA A 185 16.01 -23.29 20.42
N ALA A 186 16.56 -22.49 21.34
CA ALA A 186 15.78 -21.60 22.21
C ALA A 186 14.96 -20.58 21.38
N ILE A 187 15.58 -19.98 20.35
CA ILE A 187 14.91 -19.05 19.42
C ILE A 187 13.77 -19.77 18.69
N ALA A 188 14.02 -20.96 18.15
CA ALA A 188 13.00 -21.73 17.40
C ALA A 188 11.80 -22.11 18.29
N LEU A 189 12.04 -22.55 19.51
CA LEU A 189 11.01 -22.88 20.49
C LEU A 189 10.17 -21.64 20.86
N TYR A 190 10.85 -20.52 21.15
CA TYR A 190 10.18 -19.25 21.47
C TYR A 190 9.39 -18.71 20.28
N ALA A 191 9.93 -18.74 19.07
CA ALA A 191 9.27 -18.26 17.86
C ALA A 191 7.98 -19.02 17.56
N ASN A 192 7.99 -20.36 17.69
CA ASN A 192 6.81 -21.21 17.50
C ASN A 192 5.72 -20.92 18.53
N TRP A 193 6.09 -20.66 19.80
CA TRP A 193 5.15 -20.27 20.83
C TRP A 193 4.60 -18.86 20.54
N ARG A 194 5.47 -17.85 20.27
CA ARG A 194 5.11 -16.46 19.98
C ARG A 194 4.10 -16.34 18.84
N LYS A 195 4.27 -17.11 17.75
CA LYS A 195 3.39 -17.11 16.59
C LYS A 195 1.92 -17.33 16.95
N ARG A 196 1.62 -18.31 17.82
CA ARG A 196 0.24 -18.65 18.22
C ARG A 196 -0.44 -17.51 18.97
N PHE A 197 0.28 -16.82 19.84
CA PHE A 197 -0.26 -15.73 20.66
C PHE A 197 -0.27 -14.40 19.92
N TYR A 198 0.68 -14.20 19.01
CA TYR A 198 0.72 -13.01 18.15
C TYR A 198 -0.51 -12.93 17.25
N MET A 199 -0.96 -14.04 16.67
CA MET A 199 -2.20 -14.07 15.89
C MET A 199 -3.43 -13.69 16.73
N ARG A 200 -3.53 -14.18 17.98
CA ARG A 200 -4.60 -13.79 18.90
C ARG A 200 -4.54 -12.29 19.25
N LYS A 201 -3.34 -11.73 19.42
CA LYS A 201 -3.14 -10.29 19.64
C LYS A 201 -3.68 -9.49 18.46
N MET A 202 -3.26 -9.83 17.24
CA MET A 202 -3.68 -9.13 16.01
C MET A 202 -5.20 -9.16 15.82
N GLU A 203 -5.84 -10.29 16.10
CA GLU A 203 -7.29 -10.41 16.03
C GLU A 203 -8.02 -9.54 17.08
N ALA A 204 -7.51 -9.51 18.32
CA ALA A 204 -8.04 -8.68 19.39
C ALA A 204 -7.84 -7.18 19.10
N GLU A 205 -6.69 -6.81 18.57
CA GLU A 205 -6.34 -5.45 18.15
C GLU A 205 -7.24 -4.98 16.99
N GLY A 206 -7.46 -5.84 15.98
CA GLY A 206 -8.39 -5.57 14.88
C GLY A 206 -9.83 -5.32 15.37
N ARG A 207 -10.31 -6.11 16.34
CA ARG A 207 -11.63 -5.90 16.97
C ARG A 207 -11.70 -4.58 17.75
N PHE A 208 -10.65 -4.24 18.49
CA PHE A 208 -10.55 -2.98 19.23
C PHE A 208 -10.58 -1.77 18.29
N LEU A 209 -9.72 -1.77 17.25
CA LEU A 209 -9.64 -0.71 16.26
C LEU A 209 -10.94 -0.58 15.46
N GLY A 210 -11.58 -1.69 15.10
CA GLY A 210 -12.87 -1.69 14.42
C GLY A 210 -13.97 -1.04 15.26
N MET A 211 -14.00 -1.31 16.56
CA MET A 211 -14.95 -0.68 17.47
C MET A 211 -14.64 0.81 17.69
N LEU A 212 -13.37 1.20 17.74
CA LEU A 212 -12.96 2.60 17.84
C LEU A 212 -13.34 3.39 16.58
N ALA A 213 -13.16 2.81 15.41
CA ALA A 213 -13.60 3.39 14.14
C ALA A 213 -15.12 3.56 14.08
N ALA A 214 -15.88 2.55 14.54
CA ALA A 214 -17.33 2.66 14.65
C ALA A 214 -17.78 3.79 15.59
N LEU A 215 -17.08 3.97 16.73
CA LEU A 215 -17.32 5.07 17.65
C LEU A 215 -17.07 6.43 17.00
N TYR A 216 -16.00 6.55 16.21
CA TYR A 216 -15.67 7.78 15.48
C TYR A 216 -16.73 8.12 14.44
N HIS A 217 -17.08 7.18 13.56
CA HIS A 217 -18.04 7.41 12.48
C HIS A 217 -19.48 7.61 12.95
N LYS A 218 -19.86 6.97 14.06
CA LYS A 218 -21.21 7.04 14.61
C LYS A 218 -21.30 7.84 15.92
N ASN A 219 -20.35 8.76 16.13
CA ASN A 219 -20.22 9.49 17.39
C ASN A 219 -21.50 10.24 17.77
N LEU A 220 -22.12 10.92 16.80
CA LEU A 220 -23.34 11.67 17.01
C LEU A 220 -24.50 10.75 17.44
N ASP A 221 -24.72 9.67 16.70
CA ASP A 221 -25.77 8.70 16.99
C ASP A 221 -25.59 8.07 18.38
N ILE A 222 -24.35 7.64 18.69
CA ILE A 222 -24.02 7.00 19.96
C ILE A 222 -24.26 7.94 21.14
N ARG A 223 -23.96 9.25 21.00
CA ARG A 223 -24.20 10.25 22.04
C ARG A 223 -25.70 10.47 22.30
N PHE A 224 -26.52 10.55 21.26
CA PHE A 224 -27.93 10.89 21.40
C PHE A 224 -28.84 9.68 21.58
N THR A 225 -28.38 8.45 21.26
CA THR A 225 -29.18 7.22 21.47
C THR A 225 -28.97 6.55 22.83
N GLY A 226 -28.16 7.14 23.73
CA GLY A 226 -27.84 6.54 25.02
C GLY A 226 -26.92 5.31 24.98
N LEU A 227 -26.39 4.94 23.83
CA LEU A 227 -25.51 3.77 23.66
C LEU A 227 -24.07 3.99 24.16
N GLY A 228 -23.71 5.23 24.58
CA GLY A 228 -22.35 5.60 24.97
C GLY A 228 -21.75 4.73 26.06
N ALA A 229 -22.52 4.48 27.14
CA ALA A 229 -22.08 3.64 28.27
C ALA A 229 -21.81 2.19 27.84
N ALA A 230 -22.68 1.61 26.99
CA ALA A 230 -22.51 0.25 26.48
C ALA A 230 -21.30 0.12 25.54
N PHE A 231 -21.09 1.11 24.66
CA PHE A 231 -19.91 1.17 23.81
C PHE A 231 -18.60 1.28 24.62
N LEU A 232 -18.59 2.17 25.62
CA LEU A 232 -17.42 2.36 26.50
C LEU A 232 -17.10 1.08 27.27
N ALA A 233 -18.12 0.41 27.82
CA ALA A 233 -17.95 -0.86 28.54
C ALA A 233 -17.36 -1.95 27.65
N ARG A 234 -17.85 -2.10 26.41
CA ARG A 234 -17.30 -3.06 25.44
C ARG A 234 -15.88 -2.71 25.00
N LEU A 235 -15.60 -1.43 24.73
CA LEU A 235 -14.26 -0.96 24.37
C LEU A 235 -13.26 -1.22 25.50
N THR A 236 -13.65 -0.93 26.74
CA THR A 236 -12.84 -1.20 27.94
C THR A 236 -12.61 -2.70 28.14
N ALA A 237 -13.60 -3.55 27.87
CA ALA A 237 -13.43 -5.01 27.91
C ALA A 237 -12.42 -5.50 26.88
N LEU A 238 -12.48 -5.01 25.64
CA LEU A 238 -11.51 -5.32 24.59
C LEU A 238 -10.11 -4.83 24.94
N ALA A 239 -9.99 -3.61 25.49
CA ALA A 239 -8.71 -3.07 25.96
C ALA A 239 -8.08 -3.93 27.08
N ARG A 240 -8.89 -4.40 28.06
CA ARG A 240 -8.43 -5.33 29.11
C ARG A 240 -7.97 -6.68 28.54
N ALA A 241 -8.69 -7.22 27.56
CA ALA A 241 -8.31 -8.46 26.89
C ALA A 241 -6.97 -8.29 26.17
N LEU A 242 -6.77 -7.19 25.44
CA LEU A 242 -5.50 -6.83 24.80
C LEU A 242 -4.37 -6.69 25.82
N TYR A 243 -4.62 -5.98 26.92
CA TYR A 243 -3.65 -5.83 28.00
C TYR A 243 -3.22 -7.20 28.55
N GLY A 244 -4.16 -8.11 28.82
CA GLY A 244 -3.85 -9.45 29.31
C GLY A 244 -2.94 -10.24 28.34
N ILE A 245 -3.25 -10.22 27.04
CA ILE A 245 -2.44 -10.85 26.01
C ILE A 245 -1.03 -10.21 25.96
N GLN A 246 -0.97 -8.89 26.00
CA GLN A 246 0.28 -8.14 25.92
C GLN A 246 1.20 -8.41 27.12
N ILE A 247 0.65 -8.41 28.34
CA ILE A 247 1.43 -8.73 29.56
C ILE A 247 1.94 -10.16 29.52
N MET A 248 1.14 -11.12 29.05
CA MET A 248 1.57 -12.51 28.89
C MET A 248 2.74 -12.61 27.89
N LEU A 249 2.65 -11.91 26.75
CA LEU A 249 3.73 -11.85 25.75
C LEU A 249 5.01 -11.26 26.37
N TRP A 250 4.91 -10.14 27.11
CA TRP A 250 6.05 -9.51 27.77
C TRP A 250 6.69 -10.38 28.84
N ARG A 251 5.88 -11.05 29.67
CA ARG A 251 6.41 -12.01 30.67
C ARG A 251 7.22 -13.13 30.03
N ARG A 252 6.71 -13.71 28.94
CA ARG A 252 7.40 -14.78 28.23
C ARG A 252 8.64 -14.26 27.48
N HIS A 253 8.57 -13.08 26.94
CA HIS A 253 9.72 -12.41 26.33
C HIS A 253 10.83 -12.16 27.36
N GLY A 254 10.50 -11.64 28.54
CA GLY A 254 11.45 -11.46 29.63
C GLY A 254 12.06 -12.79 30.10
N ALA A 255 11.26 -13.84 30.27
CA ALA A 255 11.77 -15.16 30.64
C ALA A 255 12.69 -15.74 29.55
N TYR A 256 12.37 -15.54 28.29
CA TYR A 256 13.21 -15.95 27.17
C TYR A 256 14.56 -15.22 27.18
N HIS A 257 14.58 -13.91 27.36
CA HIS A 257 15.83 -13.14 27.47
C HIS A 257 16.67 -13.56 28.68
N PHE A 258 16.03 -13.81 29.83
CA PHE A 258 16.73 -14.35 30.99
C PHE A 258 17.46 -15.65 30.69
N VAL A 259 16.80 -16.58 29.99
CA VAL A 259 17.43 -17.86 29.57
C VAL A 259 18.60 -17.61 28.62
N VAL A 260 18.44 -16.72 27.66
CA VAL A 260 19.50 -16.35 26.69
C VAL A 260 20.71 -15.75 27.41
N ASP A 261 20.49 -14.74 28.26
CA ASP A 261 21.57 -14.09 29.02
C ASP A 261 22.28 -15.06 29.95
N PHE A 262 21.53 -16.00 30.54
CA PHE A 262 22.08 -17.06 31.39
C PHE A 262 22.98 -18.03 30.58
N ILE A 263 22.56 -18.42 29.36
CA ILE A 263 23.39 -19.30 28.49
C ILE A 263 24.69 -18.56 28.11
N ILE A 264 24.59 -17.30 27.71
CA ILE A 264 25.74 -16.43 27.39
C ILE A 264 26.68 -16.32 28.58
N GLY A 265 26.15 -16.07 29.78
CA GLY A 265 26.95 -15.94 30.99
C GLY A 265 27.66 -17.23 31.38
N ILE A 266 26.98 -18.38 31.29
CA ILE A 266 27.60 -19.69 31.55
C ILE A 266 28.67 -20.01 30.51
N SER A 267 28.42 -19.76 29.23
CA SER A 267 29.39 -19.99 28.16
C SER A 267 30.67 -19.18 28.38
N ALA A 268 30.54 -17.89 28.74
CA ALA A 268 31.68 -17.06 29.06
C ALA A 268 32.43 -17.53 30.32
N ALA A 269 31.72 -17.94 31.39
CA ALA A 269 32.32 -18.45 32.60
C ALA A 269 33.05 -19.80 32.36
N LEU A 270 32.43 -20.70 31.60
CA LEU A 270 33.04 -21.98 31.22
C LEU A 270 34.30 -21.75 30.38
N CYS A 271 34.25 -20.87 29.41
CA CYS A 271 35.40 -20.48 28.61
C CYS A 271 36.54 -19.95 29.48
N LEU A 272 36.25 -19.07 30.43
CA LEU A 272 37.24 -18.52 31.36
C LEU A 272 37.90 -19.62 32.18
N VAL A 273 37.10 -20.49 32.81
CA VAL A 273 37.61 -21.61 33.62
C VAL A 273 38.51 -22.54 32.80
N ILE A 274 38.10 -22.95 31.61
CA ILE A 274 38.88 -23.86 30.77
C ILE A 274 40.17 -23.17 30.31
N LEU A 275 40.11 -21.91 29.88
CA LEU A 275 41.29 -21.15 29.43
C LEU A 275 42.34 -21.04 30.53
N PHE A 276 41.93 -20.73 31.77
CA PHE A 276 42.89 -20.66 32.88
C PHE A 276 43.34 -22.04 33.37
N ALA A 277 42.50 -23.07 33.27
CA ALA A 277 42.89 -24.45 33.66
C ALA A 277 43.86 -25.07 32.65
N THR A 278 43.85 -24.65 31.39
CA THR A 278 44.72 -25.17 30.31
C THR A 278 45.92 -24.29 30.02
N ALA A 279 46.00 -23.11 30.62
CA ALA A 279 47.13 -22.17 30.45
C ALA A 279 48.43 -22.72 31.08
N ALA A 280 49.55 -22.45 30.47
CA ALA A 280 50.86 -22.76 31.01
C ALA A 280 51.14 -21.91 32.25
N PRO A 281 51.99 -22.40 33.22
CA PRO A 281 52.34 -21.62 34.38
C PRO A 281 52.92 -20.25 34.03
N GLY A 282 52.24 -19.18 34.49
CA GLY A 282 52.63 -17.80 34.20
C GLY A 282 51.97 -17.16 32.98
N GLU A 283 51.18 -17.90 32.21
CA GLU A 283 50.37 -17.36 31.11
C GLU A 283 48.99 -16.96 31.61
N ALA A 284 48.55 -15.78 31.23
CA ALA A 284 47.17 -15.32 31.44
C ALA A 284 46.48 -15.08 30.08
N PRO A 285 45.66 -16.05 29.60
CA PRO A 285 45.09 -16.00 28.27
C PRO A 285 43.88 -15.04 28.18
N ILE A 286 44.05 -13.81 28.70
CA ILE A 286 43.01 -12.78 28.81
C ILE A 286 42.55 -12.29 27.40
N GLY A 287 43.49 -12.19 26.46
CA GLY A 287 43.19 -11.74 25.11
C GLY A 287 42.31 -12.74 24.35
N LYS A 288 42.57 -14.05 24.49
CA LYS A 288 41.71 -15.11 23.91
C LYS A 288 40.30 -15.07 24.51
N PHE A 289 40.20 -14.88 25.84
CA PHE A 289 38.93 -14.72 26.53
C PHE A 289 38.16 -13.49 26.03
N LEU A 290 38.81 -12.34 25.86
CA LEU A 290 38.16 -11.12 25.38
C LEU A 290 37.55 -11.29 23.98
N VAL A 291 38.25 -11.98 23.05
CA VAL A 291 37.69 -12.30 21.73
C VAL A 291 36.48 -13.20 21.83
N PHE A 292 36.57 -14.27 22.64
CA PHE A 292 35.46 -15.20 22.84
C PHE A 292 34.25 -14.47 23.45
N ALA A 293 34.43 -13.73 24.52
CA ALA A 293 33.37 -12.98 25.20
C ALA A 293 32.69 -11.97 24.26
N TYR A 294 33.50 -11.29 23.42
CA TYR A 294 32.96 -10.39 22.41
C TYR A 294 32.06 -11.11 21.40
N TYR A 295 32.49 -12.26 20.89
CA TYR A 295 31.69 -13.03 19.91
C TYR A 295 30.43 -13.62 20.54
N THR A 296 30.51 -14.15 21.76
CA THR A 296 29.37 -14.67 22.52
C THR A 296 28.24 -13.65 22.63
N VAL A 297 28.56 -12.38 22.95
CA VAL A 297 27.56 -11.31 23.00
C VAL A 297 26.92 -11.02 21.65
N LEU A 298 27.65 -11.17 20.55
CA LEU A 298 27.15 -10.91 19.20
C LEU A 298 26.36 -12.07 18.57
N ILE A 299 26.43 -13.27 19.12
CA ILE A 299 25.72 -14.45 18.59
C ILE A 299 24.22 -14.24 18.62
N PHE A 300 23.67 -13.81 19.77
CA PHE A 300 22.23 -13.72 19.96
C PHE A 300 21.54 -12.76 19.01
N PRO A 301 21.99 -11.49 18.81
CA PRO A 301 21.38 -10.58 17.82
C PRO A 301 21.38 -11.16 16.40
N ASN A 302 22.49 -11.79 15.99
CA ASN A 302 22.61 -12.39 14.66
C ASN A 302 21.67 -13.60 14.47
N LEU A 303 21.59 -14.48 15.46
CA LEU A 303 20.66 -15.62 15.42
C LEU A 303 19.20 -15.17 15.46
N SER A 304 18.86 -14.17 16.27
CA SER A 304 17.52 -13.59 16.32
C SER A 304 17.09 -13.02 14.97
N GLN A 305 18.00 -12.31 14.29
CA GLN A 305 17.77 -11.76 12.96
C GLN A 305 17.48 -12.88 11.93
N ILE A 306 18.24 -13.96 11.97
CA ILE A 306 17.99 -15.15 11.11
C ILE A 306 16.64 -15.79 11.43
N GLY A 307 16.31 -15.90 12.73
CA GLY A 307 15.02 -16.46 13.18
C GLY A 307 13.80 -15.66 12.74
N GLU A 308 13.93 -14.34 12.61
CA GLU A 308 12.86 -13.43 12.17
C GLU A 308 12.69 -13.39 10.64
N ALA A 309 13.66 -13.83 9.87
CA ALA A 309 13.59 -13.83 8.41
C ALA A 309 12.44 -14.68 7.86
N TRP A 310 12.18 -15.84 8.44
CA TRP A 310 11.13 -16.74 7.96
C TRP A 310 9.70 -16.19 8.10
N PRO A 311 9.28 -15.65 9.25
CA PRO A 311 8.02 -14.92 9.36
C PRO A 311 7.91 -13.76 8.35
N MET A 312 8.95 -12.94 8.21
CA MET A 312 8.96 -11.81 7.26
C MET A 312 8.80 -12.26 5.81
N LEU A 313 9.42 -13.38 5.43
CA LEU A 313 9.25 -13.99 4.10
C LEU A 313 7.81 -14.42 3.85
N ASN A 314 7.15 -15.01 4.84
CA ASN A 314 5.75 -15.44 4.72
C ASN A 314 4.79 -14.25 4.66
N ASP A 315 5.00 -13.21 5.47
CA ASP A 315 4.20 -11.98 5.45
C ASP A 315 4.33 -11.28 4.11
N ALA A 316 5.55 -11.15 3.61
CA ALA A 316 5.81 -10.56 2.30
C ALA A 316 5.20 -11.39 1.17
N ARG A 317 5.22 -12.73 1.26
CA ARG A 317 4.55 -13.60 0.28
C ARG A 317 3.05 -13.34 0.23
N ALA A 318 2.40 -13.25 1.38
CA ALA A 318 0.98 -12.94 1.45
C ALA A 318 0.67 -11.53 0.92
N ALA A 319 1.51 -10.55 1.26
CA ALA A 319 1.41 -9.18 0.76
C ALA A 319 1.59 -9.11 -0.76
N LEU A 320 2.61 -9.79 -1.30
CA LEU A 320 2.86 -9.85 -2.75
C LEU A 320 1.71 -10.52 -3.49
N ALA A 321 1.14 -11.60 -2.95
CA ALA A 321 -0.04 -12.23 -3.54
C ALA A 321 -1.24 -11.28 -3.61
N ARG A 322 -1.48 -10.46 -2.55
CA ARG A 322 -2.54 -9.44 -2.55
C ARG A 322 -2.23 -8.29 -3.51
N ILE A 323 -1.00 -7.79 -3.52
CA ILE A 323 -0.58 -6.74 -4.46
C ILE A 323 -0.75 -7.25 -5.90
N THR A 324 -0.24 -8.44 -6.23
CA THR A 324 -0.37 -9.01 -7.59
C THR A 324 -1.83 -9.28 -7.95
N ALA A 325 -2.64 -9.82 -7.04
CA ALA A 325 -4.09 -9.99 -7.29
C ALA A 325 -4.79 -8.66 -7.59
N ASN A 326 -4.34 -7.58 -6.94
CA ASN A 326 -4.88 -6.24 -7.17
C ASN A 326 -4.27 -5.52 -8.39
N THR A 327 -3.04 -5.87 -8.81
CA THR A 327 -2.31 -5.18 -9.90
C THR A 327 -2.14 -6.02 -11.16
N SER A 328 -2.40 -7.34 -11.13
CA SER A 328 -2.13 -8.27 -12.24
C SER A 328 -2.82 -7.92 -13.57
N ASP A 329 -3.87 -7.11 -13.53
CA ASP A 329 -4.54 -6.60 -14.73
C ASP A 329 -4.17 -5.15 -15.09
N ALA A 330 -3.31 -4.48 -14.30
CA ALA A 330 -2.71 -3.21 -14.74
C ALA A 330 -1.74 -3.44 -15.93
N GLY A 331 -1.16 -4.64 -16.00
CA GLY A 331 -0.37 -5.10 -17.15
C GLY A 331 -1.18 -5.82 -18.23
N ALA A 332 -2.38 -6.30 -17.88
CA ALA A 332 -3.44 -6.65 -18.82
C ALA A 332 -4.31 -5.40 -19.07
N ALA A 333 -3.69 -4.27 -19.41
CA ALA A 333 -4.32 -3.41 -20.41
C ALA A 333 -4.85 -4.39 -21.47
N PRO A 334 -6.13 -4.28 -21.89
CA PRO A 334 -6.64 -5.15 -22.95
C PRO A 334 -5.54 -5.21 -23.99
N ALA A 335 -5.06 -6.43 -24.29
CA ALA A 335 -3.86 -6.68 -25.08
C ALA A 335 -3.80 -5.63 -26.18
N PRO A 336 -2.66 -4.94 -26.41
CA PRO A 336 -2.63 -3.93 -27.44
C PRO A 336 -3.23 -4.60 -28.65
N ARG A 337 -4.47 -4.24 -28.94
CA ARG A 337 -5.12 -4.73 -30.15
C ARG A 337 -4.13 -4.41 -31.25
N PRO A 338 -3.90 -5.33 -32.19
CA PRO A 338 -3.01 -5.05 -33.30
C PRO A 338 -3.36 -3.66 -33.80
N ALA A 339 -2.34 -2.80 -33.88
CA ALA A 339 -2.46 -1.45 -34.34
C ALA A 339 -2.80 -1.46 -35.85
N THR A 340 -4.04 -1.85 -36.13
CA THR A 340 -4.69 -1.39 -37.34
C THR A 340 -5.13 0.02 -36.99
N PRO A 341 -4.87 1.04 -37.79
CA PRO A 341 -5.42 2.38 -37.62
C PRO A 341 -6.92 2.31 -37.94
N ALA A 342 -7.66 1.63 -37.07
CA ALA A 342 -9.11 1.63 -37.13
C ALA A 342 -9.55 3.03 -36.72
N ARG A 343 -10.27 3.71 -37.62
CA ARG A 343 -11.00 4.94 -37.35
C ARG A 343 -11.55 4.88 -35.93
N HIS A 344 -11.20 5.85 -35.08
CA HIS A 344 -11.76 5.94 -33.74
C HIS A 344 -13.28 5.75 -33.80
N PRO A 345 -13.85 4.87 -32.96
CA PRO A 345 -15.29 4.65 -32.96
C PRO A 345 -16.00 6.00 -32.83
N ARG A 346 -17.07 6.19 -33.58
CA ARG A 346 -17.90 7.38 -33.49
C ARG A 346 -19.03 7.13 -32.53
N PHE A 347 -19.38 8.13 -31.75
CA PHE A 347 -20.59 8.10 -30.94
C PHE A 347 -21.80 7.93 -31.87
N GLY A 348 -22.75 7.10 -31.49
CA GLY A 348 -23.96 6.80 -32.25
C GLY A 348 -25.05 6.28 -31.32
N ALA A 349 -26.10 5.68 -31.90
CA ALA A 349 -27.20 5.14 -31.12
C ALA A 349 -26.72 4.17 -30.04
N ILE A 350 -27.30 4.28 -28.85
CA ILE A 350 -27.10 3.38 -27.73
C ILE A 350 -28.22 2.34 -27.78
N VAL A 351 -27.86 1.06 -27.84
CA VAL A 351 -28.84 -0.04 -27.94
C VAL A 351 -28.61 -1.05 -26.85
N PHE A 352 -29.62 -1.30 -26.06
CA PHE A 352 -29.75 -2.47 -25.20
C PHE A 352 -30.55 -3.54 -25.94
N ASP A 353 -29.99 -4.71 -26.10
CA ASP A 353 -30.54 -5.80 -26.89
C ASP A 353 -30.64 -7.07 -26.02
N ASP A 354 -31.84 -7.36 -25.52
CA ASP A 354 -32.20 -8.48 -24.64
C ASP A 354 -31.26 -8.62 -23.40
N VAL A 355 -30.97 -7.52 -22.74
CA VAL A 355 -29.96 -7.43 -21.69
C VAL A 355 -30.47 -7.99 -20.38
N THR A 356 -29.84 -9.06 -19.89
CA THR A 356 -30.04 -9.62 -18.56
C THR A 356 -28.77 -9.43 -17.73
N LEU A 357 -28.92 -8.96 -16.49
CA LEU A 357 -27.84 -8.84 -15.52
C LEU A 357 -28.19 -9.58 -14.23
N ARG A 358 -27.29 -10.46 -13.79
CA ARG A 358 -27.38 -11.16 -12.49
C ARG A 358 -26.23 -10.72 -11.58
N ASN A 359 -26.50 -10.69 -10.28
CA ASN A 359 -25.45 -10.49 -9.30
C ASN A 359 -24.67 -11.79 -9.00
N ASP A 360 -23.63 -11.70 -8.14
CA ASP A 360 -22.80 -12.85 -7.78
C ASP A 360 -23.58 -13.96 -7.02
N ARG A 361 -24.78 -13.66 -6.52
CA ARG A 361 -25.68 -14.64 -5.86
C ARG A 361 -26.67 -15.27 -6.85
N GLY A 362 -26.61 -14.91 -8.12
CA GLY A 362 -27.53 -15.39 -9.17
C GLY A 362 -28.85 -14.65 -9.22
N GLU A 363 -29.08 -13.62 -8.38
CA GLU A 363 -30.32 -12.84 -8.39
C GLU A 363 -30.35 -11.91 -9.62
N THR A 364 -31.48 -11.86 -10.31
CA THR A 364 -31.67 -11.03 -11.51
C THR A 364 -31.86 -9.57 -11.09
N ILE A 365 -30.96 -8.70 -11.58
CA ILE A 365 -31.03 -7.24 -11.37
C ILE A 365 -31.75 -6.57 -12.55
N LEU A 366 -31.46 -7.00 -13.78
CA LEU A 366 -32.12 -6.57 -15.01
C LEU A 366 -32.59 -7.80 -15.76
N ASP A 367 -33.83 -7.80 -16.29
CA ASP A 367 -34.47 -8.93 -16.96
C ASP A 367 -34.90 -8.55 -18.37
N ARG A 368 -34.16 -9.05 -19.38
CA ARG A 368 -34.41 -8.90 -20.82
C ARG A 368 -34.73 -7.47 -21.26
N VAL A 369 -33.90 -6.53 -20.81
CA VAL A 369 -34.07 -5.11 -21.09
C VAL A 369 -33.68 -4.81 -22.54
N SER A 370 -34.62 -4.24 -23.31
CA SER A 370 -34.39 -3.85 -24.68
C SER A 370 -34.92 -2.44 -24.95
N PHE A 371 -34.01 -1.54 -25.35
CA PHE A 371 -34.36 -0.18 -25.76
C PHE A 371 -33.25 0.43 -26.62
N ARG A 372 -33.58 1.54 -27.28
CA ARG A 372 -32.65 2.29 -28.12
C ARG A 372 -32.74 3.79 -27.78
N ILE A 373 -31.60 4.45 -27.72
CA ILE A 373 -31.45 5.90 -27.53
C ILE A 373 -30.72 6.46 -28.74
N GLU A 374 -31.32 7.42 -29.41
CA GLU A 374 -30.69 8.07 -30.56
C GLU A 374 -29.77 9.24 -30.12
N PRO A 375 -28.74 9.58 -30.93
CA PRO A 375 -27.94 10.76 -30.68
C PRO A 375 -28.80 12.03 -30.59
N GLY A 376 -28.53 12.89 -29.58
CA GLY A 376 -29.31 14.09 -29.33
C GLY A 376 -30.57 13.89 -28.47
N GLU A 377 -30.97 12.66 -28.19
CA GLU A 377 -32.18 12.35 -27.40
C GLU A 377 -32.01 12.70 -25.93
N LYS A 378 -33.09 13.16 -25.28
CA LYS A 378 -33.16 13.51 -23.85
C LYS A 378 -34.05 12.50 -23.15
N ILE A 379 -33.47 11.70 -22.24
CA ILE A 379 -34.16 10.60 -21.56
C ILE A 379 -34.01 10.70 -20.05
N ALA A 380 -35.11 10.48 -19.35
CA ALA A 380 -35.10 10.23 -17.91
C ALA A 380 -35.23 8.74 -17.62
N ILE A 381 -34.41 8.23 -16.73
CA ILE A 381 -34.51 6.89 -16.16
C ILE A 381 -35.05 7.03 -14.75
N SER A 382 -36.22 6.44 -14.49
CA SER A 382 -36.90 6.44 -13.19
C SER A 382 -37.09 5.03 -12.66
N GLY A 383 -37.49 4.91 -11.39
CA GLY A 383 -37.76 3.63 -10.73
C GLY A 383 -37.45 3.69 -9.24
N GLU A 384 -38.00 2.76 -8.47
CA GLU A 384 -37.74 2.65 -7.03
C GLU A 384 -36.23 2.45 -6.74
N SER A 385 -35.81 2.71 -5.47
CA SER A 385 -34.44 2.41 -5.07
C SER A 385 -34.17 0.90 -5.14
N GLY A 386 -33.00 0.51 -5.65
CA GLY A 386 -32.63 -0.90 -5.81
C GLY A 386 -33.16 -1.61 -7.06
N THR A 387 -33.89 -0.95 -7.97
CA THR A 387 -34.40 -1.56 -9.20
C THR A 387 -33.36 -1.79 -10.31
N GLY A 388 -32.09 -1.39 -10.13
CA GLY A 388 -31.02 -1.63 -11.11
C GLY A 388 -30.63 -0.43 -11.96
N LYS A 389 -31.07 0.81 -11.62
CA LYS A 389 -30.73 2.04 -12.37
C LYS A 389 -29.21 2.25 -12.48
N THR A 390 -28.50 2.19 -11.38
CA THR A 390 -27.03 2.33 -11.39
C THR A 390 -26.37 1.17 -12.15
N SER A 391 -26.92 -0.06 -12.06
CA SER A 391 -26.43 -1.20 -12.83
C SER A 391 -26.61 -1.01 -14.33
N MET A 392 -27.71 -0.42 -14.76
CA MET A 392 -27.93 -0.05 -16.18
C MET A 392 -26.87 0.96 -16.64
N LEU A 393 -26.55 1.98 -15.82
CA LEU A 393 -25.49 2.95 -16.14
C LEU A 393 -24.11 2.30 -16.19
N THR A 394 -23.81 1.33 -15.31
CA THR A 394 -22.50 0.62 -15.35
C THR A 394 -22.35 -0.24 -16.61
N LEU A 395 -23.43 -0.84 -17.11
CA LEU A 395 -23.46 -1.54 -18.40
C LEU A 395 -23.24 -0.57 -19.56
N LEU A 396 -23.95 0.55 -19.57
CA LEU A 396 -23.82 1.61 -20.59
C LEU A 396 -22.39 2.15 -20.66
N LEU A 397 -21.77 2.39 -19.53
CA LEU A 397 -20.39 2.86 -19.44
C LEU A 397 -19.33 1.76 -19.69
N GLY A 398 -19.75 0.54 -20.10
CA GLY A 398 -18.84 -0.57 -20.35
C GLY A 398 -18.05 -1.03 -19.12
N LEU A 399 -18.44 -0.59 -17.92
CA LEU A 399 -17.77 -0.91 -16.64
C LEU A 399 -18.12 -2.33 -16.15
N GLN A 400 -19.23 -2.88 -16.64
CA GLN A 400 -19.69 -4.23 -16.35
C GLN A 400 -20.20 -4.87 -17.66
N LYS A 401 -20.07 -6.19 -17.80
CA LYS A 401 -20.67 -6.94 -18.91
C LYS A 401 -22.04 -7.46 -18.50
N PRO A 402 -23.03 -7.48 -19.41
CA PRO A 402 -24.28 -8.17 -19.16
C PRO A 402 -24.05 -9.68 -19.02
N THR A 403 -24.95 -10.37 -18.31
CA THR A 403 -24.95 -11.83 -18.19
C THR A 403 -25.44 -12.46 -19.49
N GLU A 404 -26.46 -11.87 -20.09
CA GLU A 404 -27.06 -12.27 -21.39
C GLU A 404 -27.38 -11.00 -22.19
N GLY A 405 -27.47 -11.10 -23.51
CA GLY A 405 -27.69 -9.96 -24.37
C GLY A 405 -26.44 -9.10 -24.57
N ARG A 406 -26.62 -7.89 -25.07
CA ARG A 406 -25.51 -6.96 -25.35
C ARG A 406 -25.93 -5.50 -25.27
N VAL A 407 -24.95 -4.62 -24.94
CA VAL A 407 -25.11 -3.18 -25.03
C VAL A 407 -24.16 -2.65 -26.09
N THR A 408 -24.67 -1.90 -27.05
CA THR A 408 -23.85 -1.31 -28.12
C THR A 408 -23.97 0.20 -28.18
N ILE A 409 -22.87 0.88 -28.59
CA ILE A 409 -22.76 2.33 -28.77
C ILE A 409 -22.21 2.56 -30.18
N GLY A 410 -23.01 3.18 -31.05
CA GLY A 410 -22.61 3.37 -32.45
C GLY A 410 -22.27 2.05 -33.16
N GLY A 411 -22.95 0.94 -32.80
CA GLY A 411 -22.72 -0.39 -33.32
C GLY A 411 -21.57 -1.17 -32.70
N HIS A 412 -20.79 -0.58 -31.75
CA HIS A 412 -19.71 -1.23 -31.06
C HIS A 412 -20.15 -1.72 -29.67
N ASP A 413 -19.75 -2.91 -29.26
CA ASP A 413 -20.02 -3.42 -27.91
C ASP A 413 -19.40 -2.49 -26.86
N ALA A 414 -20.22 -1.98 -25.95
CA ALA A 414 -19.80 -1.06 -24.88
C ALA A 414 -18.67 -1.64 -24.02
N SER A 415 -18.74 -2.96 -23.72
CA SER A 415 -17.72 -3.65 -22.91
C SER A 415 -16.39 -3.83 -23.64
N ALA A 416 -16.36 -3.62 -24.95
CA ALA A 416 -15.19 -3.74 -25.79
C ALA A 416 -14.54 -2.40 -26.13
N LEU A 417 -15.20 -1.27 -25.82
CA LEU A 417 -14.63 0.07 -25.99
C LEU A 417 -13.53 0.35 -24.97
N SER A 418 -12.53 1.09 -25.40
CA SER A 418 -11.48 1.53 -24.47
C SER A 418 -12.02 2.63 -23.51
N LEU A 419 -11.42 2.74 -22.32
CA LEU A 419 -11.76 3.84 -21.40
C LEU A 419 -11.54 5.22 -22.04
N ALA A 420 -10.58 5.33 -22.98
CA ALA A 420 -10.33 6.58 -23.72
C ALA A 420 -11.50 6.91 -24.67
N ASP A 421 -12.06 5.91 -25.36
CA ASP A 421 -13.23 6.09 -26.23
C ASP A 421 -14.47 6.43 -25.40
N LEU A 422 -14.70 5.72 -24.28
CA LEU A 422 -15.82 6.00 -23.39
C LEU A 422 -15.76 7.41 -22.80
N LYS A 423 -14.57 7.89 -22.39
CA LYS A 423 -14.37 9.28 -21.93
C LYS A 423 -14.60 10.34 -23.02
N ARG A 424 -14.42 9.98 -24.29
CA ARG A 424 -14.77 10.87 -25.42
C ARG A 424 -16.26 10.90 -25.68
N PHE A 425 -16.98 9.81 -25.39
CA PHE A 425 -18.41 9.70 -25.61
C PHE A 425 -19.23 10.24 -24.46
N PHE A 426 -18.77 10.04 -23.23
CA PHE A 426 -19.56 10.31 -22.04
C PHE A 426 -18.88 11.29 -21.08
N ILE A 427 -19.67 12.20 -20.54
CA ILE A 427 -19.38 12.85 -19.26
C ILE A 427 -20.39 12.35 -18.24
N PHE A 428 -19.88 11.99 -17.06
CA PHE A 428 -20.65 11.35 -15.99
C PHE A 428 -20.63 12.20 -14.73
N ALA A 429 -21.80 12.58 -14.23
CA ALA A 429 -21.96 13.29 -12.96
C ALA A 429 -22.79 12.47 -11.98
N ARG A 430 -22.40 12.50 -10.72
CA ARG A 430 -23.05 11.81 -9.60
C ARG A 430 -23.53 12.81 -8.55
N ALA A 431 -24.37 12.32 -7.62
CA ALA A 431 -24.86 13.11 -6.49
C ALA A 431 -23.72 13.72 -5.64
N GLN A 432 -22.61 13.03 -5.51
CA GLN A 432 -21.39 13.52 -4.86
C GLN A 432 -20.28 13.65 -5.90
N PRO A 433 -20.03 14.86 -6.42
CA PRO A 433 -18.96 15.08 -7.38
C PRO A 433 -17.58 14.94 -6.71
N ALA A 434 -16.61 14.39 -7.46
CA ALA A 434 -15.23 14.36 -7.01
C ALA A 434 -14.56 15.73 -7.24
N PHE A 435 -13.75 16.17 -6.28
CA PHE A 435 -12.93 17.37 -6.37
C PHE A 435 -11.45 17.02 -6.23
N LEU A 436 -10.62 17.80 -6.90
CA LEU A 436 -9.18 17.80 -6.70
C LEU A 436 -8.83 18.94 -5.75
N PRO A 437 -8.06 18.69 -4.67
CA PRO A 437 -7.53 19.78 -3.87
C PRO A 437 -6.76 20.77 -4.74
N GLY A 438 -7.19 22.04 -4.74
CA GLY A 438 -6.65 23.06 -5.63
C GLY A 438 -7.55 24.28 -5.72
N THR A 439 -7.61 24.91 -6.89
CA THR A 439 -8.46 26.07 -7.12
C THR A 439 -9.80 25.68 -7.74
N LEU A 440 -10.79 26.55 -7.61
CA LEU A 440 -12.08 26.40 -8.26
C LEU A 440 -11.94 26.38 -9.79
N ALA A 441 -11.05 27.23 -10.34
CA ALA A 441 -10.74 27.25 -11.77
C ALA A 441 -10.23 25.91 -12.28
N GLU A 442 -9.27 25.28 -11.58
CA GLU A 442 -8.74 23.96 -11.91
C GLU A 442 -9.84 22.89 -11.86
N ASN A 443 -10.73 23.00 -10.89
CA ASN A 443 -11.83 22.07 -10.73
C ASN A 443 -12.94 22.21 -11.77
N ILE A 444 -13.19 23.40 -12.28
CA ILE A 444 -14.17 23.62 -13.37
C ILE A 444 -13.55 23.27 -14.73
N ALA A 445 -12.31 23.68 -14.98
CA ALA A 445 -11.63 23.56 -16.27
C ALA A 445 -10.84 22.24 -16.45
N ILE A 446 -11.24 21.15 -15.79
CA ILE A 446 -10.53 19.84 -15.82
C ILE A 446 -10.36 19.31 -17.25
N HIS A 447 -11.34 19.51 -18.12
CA HIS A 447 -11.34 18.93 -19.47
C HIS A 447 -10.82 19.86 -20.54
N LYS A 448 -10.90 21.17 -20.32
CA LYS A 448 -10.57 22.19 -21.31
C LYS A 448 -10.21 23.49 -20.59
N ARG A 449 -9.21 24.20 -21.08
CA ARG A 449 -8.93 25.56 -20.63
C ARG A 449 -9.80 26.54 -21.46
N PRO A 450 -10.97 26.95 -20.97
CA PRO A 450 -11.81 27.89 -21.69
C PRO A 450 -11.19 29.29 -21.68
N GLY A 451 -11.50 30.07 -22.68
CA GLY A 451 -11.26 31.51 -22.61
C GLY A 451 -12.13 32.17 -21.53
N GLU A 452 -11.75 33.37 -21.08
CA GLU A 452 -12.46 34.08 -19.98
C GLU A 452 -13.96 34.25 -20.26
N ALA A 453 -14.33 34.63 -21.50
CA ALA A 453 -15.73 34.82 -21.88
C ALA A 453 -16.54 33.50 -21.78
N ALA A 454 -16.01 32.40 -22.28
CA ALA A 454 -16.67 31.09 -22.21
C ALA A 454 -16.79 30.59 -20.77
N LEU A 455 -15.80 30.88 -19.93
CA LEU A 455 -15.85 30.55 -18.50
C LEU A 455 -16.92 31.37 -17.78
N ALA A 456 -16.98 32.68 -18.02
CA ALA A 456 -17.99 33.58 -17.45
C ALA A 456 -19.42 33.15 -17.84
N GLU A 457 -19.65 32.83 -19.12
CA GLU A 457 -20.94 32.30 -19.61
C GLU A 457 -21.28 30.99 -18.90
N THR A 458 -20.29 30.07 -18.75
CA THR A 458 -20.50 28.79 -18.08
C THR A 458 -20.90 28.95 -16.63
N LEU A 459 -20.27 29.92 -15.92
CA LEU A 459 -20.56 30.20 -14.52
C LEU A 459 -21.96 30.81 -14.35
N ASP A 460 -22.37 31.67 -15.26
CA ASP A 460 -23.72 32.23 -15.27
C ASP A 460 -24.77 31.14 -15.51
N ARG A 461 -24.55 30.29 -16.50
CA ARG A 461 -25.41 29.13 -16.81
C ARG A 461 -25.47 28.09 -15.68
N ALA A 462 -24.45 28.03 -14.83
CA ALA A 462 -24.43 27.18 -13.62
C ALA A 462 -24.94 27.90 -12.36
N ARG A 463 -25.38 29.17 -12.45
CA ARG A 463 -25.76 30.03 -11.31
C ARG A 463 -24.63 30.10 -10.25
N LEU A 464 -23.39 30.24 -10.70
CA LEU A 464 -22.22 30.35 -9.83
C LEU A 464 -21.65 31.78 -9.80
N SER A 465 -21.99 32.64 -10.76
CA SER A 465 -21.41 33.97 -10.92
C SER A 465 -21.51 34.84 -9.66
N ALA A 466 -22.69 34.91 -9.03
CA ALA A 466 -22.88 35.65 -7.78
C ALA A 466 -22.07 35.13 -6.62
N ARG A 467 -21.97 33.78 -6.51
CA ARG A 467 -21.20 33.11 -5.45
C ARG A 467 -19.69 33.37 -5.60
N ILE A 468 -19.19 33.33 -6.84
CA ILE A 468 -17.78 33.59 -7.15
C ILE A 468 -17.44 35.07 -6.99
N ALA A 469 -18.35 35.98 -7.37
CA ALA A 469 -18.14 37.41 -7.15
C ALA A 469 -18.03 37.77 -5.65
N GLY A 470 -18.65 37.00 -4.77
CA GLY A 470 -18.51 37.15 -3.32
C GLY A 470 -17.24 36.53 -2.72
N GLU A 471 -16.44 35.79 -3.50
CA GLU A 471 -15.18 35.22 -3.04
C GLU A 471 -14.02 36.20 -3.20
N PRO A 472 -13.21 36.45 -2.16
CA PRO A 472 -12.10 37.41 -2.25
C PRO A 472 -11.09 37.08 -3.35
N THR A 473 -10.90 35.80 -3.65
CA THR A 473 -9.97 35.27 -4.65
C THR A 473 -10.69 34.85 -5.95
N GLY A 474 -12.01 35.02 -6.04
CA GLY A 474 -12.80 34.63 -7.20
C GLY A 474 -12.60 33.17 -7.58
N LEU A 475 -12.20 32.89 -8.81
CA LEU A 475 -11.89 31.56 -9.33
C LEU A 475 -10.61 30.91 -8.72
N GLY A 476 -9.79 31.72 -8.05
CA GLY A 476 -8.66 31.24 -7.26
C GLY A 476 -9.05 30.66 -5.88
N ALA A 477 -10.33 30.68 -5.51
CA ALA A 477 -10.82 30.12 -4.26
C ALA A 477 -10.39 28.65 -4.12
N ALA A 478 -9.84 28.32 -2.94
CA ALA A 478 -9.39 26.97 -2.65
C ALA A 478 -10.60 26.04 -2.47
N ILE A 479 -10.49 24.83 -3.00
CA ILE A 479 -11.46 23.75 -2.82
C ILE A 479 -10.75 22.48 -2.34
N GLY A 480 -11.28 21.85 -1.28
CA GLY A 480 -10.78 20.60 -0.72
C GLY A 480 -11.29 19.37 -1.48
N ASP A 481 -10.81 18.19 -1.10
CA ASP A 481 -11.17 16.90 -1.70
C ASP A 481 -12.66 16.53 -1.49
N LYS A 482 -13.29 17.03 -0.43
CA LYS A 482 -14.74 16.91 -0.16
C LYS A 482 -15.56 18.09 -0.68
N GLY A 483 -14.93 19.03 -1.38
CA GLY A 483 -15.58 20.19 -1.96
C GLY A 483 -15.75 21.37 -1.00
N GLU A 484 -15.15 21.34 0.20
CA GLU A 484 -15.18 22.50 1.12
C GLU A 484 -14.45 23.70 0.49
N PRO A 485 -14.89 24.94 0.73
CA PRO A 485 -15.98 25.39 1.63
C PRO A 485 -17.36 25.47 0.95
N PHE A 486 -17.55 24.83 -0.21
CA PHE A 486 -18.80 24.93 -0.97
C PHE A 486 -19.88 23.99 -0.41
N SER A 487 -21.12 24.50 -0.33
CA SER A 487 -22.30 23.71 0.05
C SER A 487 -22.59 22.61 -0.98
N ALA A 488 -23.35 21.57 -0.60
CA ALA A 488 -23.68 20.45 -1.49
C ALA A 488 -24.35 20.92 -2.80
N GLY A 489 -25.22 21.93 -2.74
CA GLY A 489 -25.85 22.52 -3.92
C GLY A 489 -24.83 23.29 -4.80
N GLU A 490 -23.90 24.03 -4.20
CA GLU A 490 -22.82 24.69 -4.95
C GLU A 490 -21.87 23.68 -5.58
N GLN A 491 -21.54 22.61 -4.89
CA GLN A 491 -20.73 21.51 -5.42
C GLN A 491 -21.38 20.87 -6.65
N GLN A 492 -22.71 20.67 -6.64
CA GLN A 492 -23.43 20.16 -7.80
C GLN A 492 -23.45 21.18 -8.95
N ARG A 493 -23.57 22.48 -8.66
CA ARG A 493 -23.45 23.53 -9.69
C ARG A 493 -22.04 23.59 -10.29
N ILE A 494 -20.99 23.38 -9.50
CA ILE A 494 -19.62 23.26 -10.01
C ILE A 494 -19.48 22.04 -10.93
N ALA A 495 -20.04 20.90 -10.55
CA ALA A 495 -20.07 19.72 -11.41
C ALA A 495 -20.86 19.96 -12.70
N PHE A 496 -21.94 20.70 -12.64
CA PHE A 496 -22.70 21.11 -13.82
C PHE A 496 -21.90 22.07 -14.74
N ALA A 497 -21.14 23.01 -14.18
CA ALA A 497 -20.22 23.83 -14.95
C ALA A 497 -19.18 23.01 -15.73
N ARG A 498 -18.63 21.93 -15.11
CA ARG A 498 -17.74 20.96 -15.79
C ARG A 498 -18.43 20.31 -17.00
N ILE A 499 -19.70 19.93 -16.84
CA ILE A 499 -20.50 19.31 -17.91
C ILE A 499 -20.67 20.27 -19.08
N LEU A 500 -20.97 21.54 -18.82
CA LEU A 500 -21.16 22.56 -19.85
C LEU A 500 -19.89 22.79 -20.68
N LEU A 501 -18.71 22.69 -20.08
CA LEU A 501 -17.40 22.80 -20.72
C LEU A 501 -16.95 21.53 -21.46
N SER A 502 -17.62 20.41 -21.27
CA SER A 502 -17.25 19.15 -21.91
C SER A 502 -17.70 19.09 -23.36
N ASP A 503 -16.82 18.59 -24.23
CA ASP A 503 -17.15 18.30 -25.65
C ASP A 503 -17.83 16.92 -25.84
N ALA A 504 -18.05 16.16 -24.77
CA ALA A 504 -18.68 14.84 -24.85
C ALA A 504 -20.10 14.92 -25.45
N PRO A 505 -20.45 14.07 -26.43
CA PRO A 505 -21.76 14.06 -27.08
C PRO A 505 -22.89 13.52 -26.20
N CYS A 506 -22.57 12.84 -25.10
CA CYS A 506 -23.56 12.26 -24.19
C CYS A 506 -23.25 12.64 -22.72
N LEU A 507 -24.27 13.16 -22.04
CA LEU A 507 -24.26 13.48 -20.61
C LEU A 507 -25.01 12.39 -19.85
N ILE A 508 -24.39 11.86 -18.81
CA ILE A 508 -25.04 10.92 -17.89
C ILE A 508 -25.06 11.55 -16.50
N LEU A 509 -26.25 11.69 -15.94
CA LEU A 509 -26.52 12.27 -14.64
C LEU A 509 -27.11 11.18 -13.72
N ASP A 510 -26.32 10.70 -12.77
CA ASP A 510 -26.76 9.69 -11.78
C ASP A 510 -27.09 10.41 -10.46
N GLU A 511 -28.37 10.80 -10.33
CA GLU A 511 -28.87 11.55 -9.17
C GLU A 511 -28.11 12.88 -8.91
N ALA A 512 -27.45 13.38 -9.93
CA ALA A 512 -26.48 14.49 -9.84
C ALA A 512 -27.09 15.82 -9.38
N LEU A 513 -28.41 15.96 -9.40
CA LEU A 513 -29.13 17.18 -9.02
C LEU A 513 -29.93 17.02 -7.71
N ASN A 514 -29.89 15.86 -7.05
CA ASN A 514 -30.74 15.55 -5.90
C ASN A 514 -30.49 16.43 -4.65
N SER A 515 -29.30 17.01 -4.50
CA SER A 515 -28.96 17.92 -3.39
C SER A 515 -29.40 19.38 -3.63
N LEU A 516 -29.95 19.67 -4.82
CA LEU A 516 -30.53 20.98 -5.11
C LEU A 516 -31.97 21.06 -4.57
N ASP A 517 -32.39 22.29 -4.29
CA ASP A 517 -33.80 22.61 -4.13
C ASP A 517 -34.57 22.31 -5.44
N GLU A 518 -35.85 22.07 -5.36
CA GLU A 518 -36.66 21.66 -6.53
C GLU A 518 -36.66 22.72 -7.64
N GLU A 519 -36.70 24.01 -7.28
CA GLU A 519 -36.66 25.08 -8.23
C GLU A 519 -35.34 25.10 -9.02
N SER A 520 -34.21 24.98 -8.33
CA SER A 520 -32.87 24.90 -8.96
C SER A 520 -32.70 23.67 -9.85
N GLU A 521 -33.20 22.51 -9.40
CA GLU A 521 -33.18 21.28 -10.20
C GLU A 521 -34.00 21.42 -11.49
N LEU A 522 -35.23 21.90 -11.38
CA LEU A 522 -36.09 22.13 -12.54
C LEU A 522 -35.50 23.15 -13.48
N TRP A 523 -34.91 24.22 -12.97
CA TRP A 523 -34.28 25.24 -13.77
C TRP A 523 -33.07 24.70 -14.55
N ILE A 524 -32.14 23.99 -13.88
CA ILE A 524 -30.98 23.38 -14.52
C ILE A 524 -31.43 22.36 -15.57
N THR A 525 -32.44 21.54 -15.24
CA THR A 525 -32.95 20.50 -16.15
C THR A 525 -33.54 21.14 -17.42
N ARG A 526 -34.35 22.19 -17.29
CA ARG A 526 -34.90 22.93 -18.44
C ARG A 526 -33.82 23.54 -19.32
N ARG A 527 -32.84 24.19 -18.70
CA ARG A 527 -31.71 24.82 -19.44
C ARG A 527 -30.88 23.74 -20.15
N MET A 528 -30.60 22.64 -19.50
CA MET A 528 -29.83 21.52 -20.07
C MET A 528 -30.53 20.95 -21.32
N ILE A 529 -31.86 20.82 -21.27
CA ILE A 529 -32.64 20.33 -22.41
C ILE A 529 -32.64 21.35 -23.53
N ALA A 530 -32.81 22.64 -23.24
CA ALA A 530 -32.91 23.72 -24.21
C ALA A 530 -31.55 24.12 -24.83
N ASP A 531 -30.51 24.24 -24.00
CA ASP A 531 -29.21 24.79 -24.39
C ASP A 531 -28.25 23.75 -25.00
N LEU A 532 -28.58 22.49 -24.93
CA LEU A 532 -27.74 21.37 -25.44
C LEU A 532 -28.53 20.52 -26.46
N PRO A 533 -29.06 21.10 -27.55
CA PRO A 533 -29.94 20.38 -28.49
C PRO A 533 -29.26 19.17 -29.12
N ASP A 534 -27.97 19.27 -29.45
CA ASP A 534 -27.20 18.22 -30.12
C ASP A 534 -26.66 17.12 -29.21
N LYS A 535 -26.69 17.36 -27.90
CA LYS A 535 -26.16 16.38 -26.94
C LYS A 535 -27.23 15.43 -26.45
N THR A 536 -26.89 14.14 -26.38
CA THR A 536 -27.72 13.12 -25.69
C THR A 536 -27.66 13.37 -24.19
N VAL A 537 -28.79 13.32 -23.50
CA VAL A 537 -28.87 13.46 -22.04
C VAL A 537 -29.60 12.27 -21.45
N ILE A 538 -28.94 11.57 -20.54
CA ILE A 538 -29.50 10.45 -19.78
C ILE A 538 -29.47 10.85 -18.30
N ALA A 539 -30.64 11.12 -17.72
CA ALA A 539 -30.76 11.53 -16.33
C ALA A 539 -31.46 10.46 -15.49
N VAL A 540 -30.82 10.02 -14.42
CA VAL A 540 -31.47 9.24 -13.38
C VAL A 540 -31.95 10.20 -12.30
N SER A 541 -33.27 10.27 -12.09
CA SER A 541 -33.88 11.11 -11.06
C SER A 541 -34.93 10.32 -10.27
N HIS A 542 -34.93 10.53 -8.96
CA HIS A 542 -36.00 10.04 -8.09
C HIS A 542 -37.17 11.05 -7.99
N ARG A 543 -36.96 12.29 -8.38
CA ARG A 543 -38.01 13.33 -8.34
C ARG A 543 -38.83 13.26 -9.62
N ARG A 544 -40.12 13.00 -9.46
CA ARG A 544 -41.07 12.87 -10.56
C ARG A 544 -41.19 14.18 -11.36
N SER A 545 -41.14 15.33 -10.69
CA SER A 545 -41.22 16.65 -11.28
C SER A 545 -40.09 16.93 -12.31
N ALA A 546 -38.87 16.58 -11.97
CA ALA A 546 -37.72 16.70 -12.88
C ALA A 546 -37.78 15.70 -14.04
N ALA A 547 -38.18 14.46 -13.77
CA ALA A 547 -38.32 13.43 -14.79
C ALA A 547 -39.39 13.76 -15.84
N LEU A 548 -40.44 14.49 -15.44
CA LEU A 548 -41.51 14.93 -16.34
C LEU A 548 -41.10 15.99 -17.38
N LEU A 549 -39.95 16.63 -17.20
CA LEU A 549 -39.40 17.58 -18.18
C LEU A 549 -38.76 16.89 -19.39
N PHE A 550 -38.42 15.62 -19.28
CA PHE A 550 -37.77 14.85 -20.34
C PHE A 550 -38.83 14.36 -21.35
N PRO A 551 -38.58 14.50 -22.66
CA PRO A 551 -39.50 14.04 -23.70
C PRO A 551 -39.77 12.55 -23.69
N ARG A 552 -38.83 11.76 -23.15
CA ARG A 552 -38.94 10.31 -23.08
C ARG A 552 -38.53 9.80 -21.73
N ARG A 553 -39.25 8.82 -21.21
CA ARG A 553 -38.99 8.24 -19.89
C ARG A 553 -38.93 6.72 -19.98
N ILE A 554 -37.94 6.17 -19.28
CA ILE A 554 -37.76 4.75 -19.09
C ILE A 554 -37.98 4.49 -17.59
N GLU A 555 -38.95 3.66 -17.24
CA GLU A 555 -39.20 3.25 -15.87
C GLU A 555 -38.71 1.83 -15.65
N ILE A 556 -37.81 1.65 -14.66
CA ILE A 556 -37.35 0.32 -14.23
C ILE A 556 -38.23 -0.12 -13.06
N VAL A 557 -39.04 -1.15 -13.29
CA VAL A 557 -39.93 -1.72 -12.27
C VAL A 557 -39.21 -2.82 -11.47
N ARG A 558 -39.81 -3.22 -10.35
CA ARG A 558 -39.30 -4.35 -9.55
C ARG A 558 -39.19 -5.60 -10.40
N GLY A 559 -38.05 -6.31 -10.28
CA GLY A 559 -37.69 -7.45 -11.12
C GLY A 559 -36.86 -7.07 -12.33
N GLY A 560 -36.43 -5.78 -12.46
CA GLY A 560 -35.47 -5.35 -13.48
C GLY A 560 -36.01 -5.22 -14.90
N ARG A 561 -37.34 -5.21 -15.06
CA ARG A 561 -38.01 -5.00 -16.36
C ARG A 561 -38.18 -3.51 -16.63
N VAL A 562 -38.18 -3.19 -17.91
CA VAL A 562 -38.40 -1.82 -18.38
C VAL A 562 -39.84 -1.65 -18.84
N SER A 563 -40.49 -0.60 -18.35
CA SER A 563 -41.74 -0.10 -18.89
C SER A 563 -41.54 1.28 -19.53
N TRP A 564 -42.27 1.54 -20.59
CA TRP A 564 -42.24 2.83 -21.26
C TRP A 564 -43.36 3.71 -20.73
N ALA A 565 -43.01 4.86 -20.17
CA ALA A 565 -44.00 5.90 -19.90
C ALA A 565 -43.94 6.90 -21.07
N ALA A 566 -45.01 7.00 -21.83
CA ALA A 566 -45.21 8.09 -22.78
C ALA A 566 -45.22 9.42 -22.05
N ALA A 567 -44.75 10.48 -22.72
CA ALA A 567 -44.73 11.83 -22.19
C ALA A 567 -46.14 12.34 -21.92
#